data_c46f311b1ccbd7059190fde0b2955853
#
_entry.id   c46f311b1ccbd7059190fde0b2955853
#
_cell.length_a   1.000
_cell.length_b   1.000
_cell.length_c   1.000
_cell.angle_alpha   90.00
_cell.angle_beta   90.00
_cell.angle_gamma   90.00
#
_symmetry.space_group_name_H-M   'P 1'
#
loop_
_entity.id
_entity.type
_entity.pdbx_description
1 polymer ?
#
loop_
_entity_poly.entity_id
_entity_poly.type
_entity_poly.pdbx_seq_one_letter_code
_entity_poly.pdbx_strand_id
1 'polypeptide(L)'
;SKILIVSQQNIAVDNVLNGLYNENIELFKDNSHSMVRIVSNENKIQHENIKQFTLENWFQNYKEMVKNRFYTIEQDKRFDESLENSLYFDKSSEWLNLIYKDDFKDIPNEIKELLISSHQILGATCMGLANKSLGLDLSEFDIAIIDEAGRATAPELLIPILRAKKVVLIGDHNQLPPTVDKQLFKDIEDDNIDKLTFEDKEVLEKSFFEELYEKIPNSNKMMLNEQFRMPKKIGDLISELFYESM
;
A
#
# COMPACT_ATOMS: atom_id res chain seq x y z
N SER A 1 3.03 -12.00 -10.64
CA SER A 1 2.86 -10.53 -10.77
C SER A 1 2.78 -9.92 -9.39
N LYS A 2 3.42 -8.77 -9.21
CA LYS A 2 3.32 -7.96 -8.00
C LYS A 2 2.32 -6.82 -8.21
N ILE A 3 1.36 -6.73 -7.31
CA ILE A 3 0.27 -5.74 -7.36
C ILE A 3 0.40 -4.79 -6.18
N LEU A 4 0.37 -3.51 -6.46
CA LEU A 4 0.33 -2.44 -5.47
C LEU A 4 -1.09 -1.85 -5.43
N ILE A 5 -1.71 -1.83 -4.25
CA ILE A 5 -3.01 -1.21 -3.99
C ILE A 5 -2.78 0.03 -3.13
N VAL A 6 -3.18 1.18 -3.61
CA VAL A 6 -2.88 2.46 -2.97
C VAL A 6 -4.13 3.33 -2.90
N SER A 7 -4.23 4.09 -1.84
CA SER A 7 -5.15 5.21 -1.73
C SER A 7 -4.54 6.32 -0.87
N GLN A 8 -5.13 7.49 -0.86
CA GLN A 8 -4.75 8.57 0.04
C GLN A 8 -5.05 8.22 1.51
N GLN A 9 -6.15 7.52 1.77
CA GLN A 9 -6.63 7.22 3.11
C GLN A 9 -6.43 5.74 3.49
N ASN A 10 -6.07 5.49 4.77
CA ASN A 10 -5.92 4.14 5.29
C ASN A 10 -7.19 3.31 5.12
N ILE A 11 -8.36 3.90 5.45
CA ILE A 11 -9.65 3.20 5.35
C ILE A 11 -9.96 2.71 3.95
N ALA A 12 -9.61 3.49 2.92
CA ALA A 12 -9.86 3.08 1.54
C ALA A 12 -8.99 1.88 1.15
N VAL A 13 -7.70 1.89 1.51
CA VAL A 13 -6.81 0.74 1.33
C VAL A 13 -7.36 -0.50 2.04
N ASP A 14 -7.76 -0.34 3.31
CA ASP A 14 -8.28 -1.43 4.12
C ASP A 14 -9.58 -2.00 3.56
N ASN A 15 -10.48 -1.18 3.02
CA ASN A 15 -11.71 -1.61 2.36
C ASN A 15 -11.44 -2.48 1.14
N VAL A 16 -10.50 -2.07 0.27
CA VAL A 16 -10.14 -2.84 -0.93
C VAL A 16 -9.53 -4.18 -0.54
N LEU A 17 -8.57 -4.18 0.40
CA LEU A 17 -7.94 -5.42 0.87
C LEU A 17 -8.93 -6.35 1.57
N ASN A 18 -9.83 -5.81 2.39
CA ASN A 18 -10.85 -6.59 3.07
C ASN A 18 -11.88 -7.19 2.10
N GLY A 19 -12.28 -6.44 1.08
CA GLY A 19 -13.12 -6.96 0.00
C GLY A 19 -12.44 -8.10 -0.74
N LEU A 20 -11.19 -7.91 -1.13
CA LEU A 20 -10.39 -8.94 -1.79
C LEU A 20 -10.24 -10.21 -0.94
N TYR A 21 -9.96 -10.06 0.36
CA TYR A 21 -9.87 -11.17 1.30
C TYR A 21 -11.20 -11.93 1.43
N ASN A 22 -12.30 -11.22 1.66
CA ASN A 22 -13.61 -11.83 1.89
C ASN A 22 -14.14 -12.59 0.67
N GLU A 23 -13.90 -12.08 -0.53
CA GLU A 23 -14.31 -12.74 -1.77
C GLU A 23 -13.43 -13.94 -2.15
N ASN A 24 -12.21 -14.02 -1.61
CA ASN A 24 -11.21 -14.99 -2.00
C ASN A 24 -10.55 -15.69 -0.80
N ILE A 25 -11.30 -15.93 0.29
CA ILE A 25 -10.78 -16.48 1.55
C ILE A 25 -9.94 -17.75 1.32
N GLU A 26 -10.37 -18.64 0.45
CA GLU A 26 -9.66 -19.91 0.20
C GLU A 26 -8.25 -19.68 -0.38
N LEU A 27 -8.06 -18.64 -1.20
CA LEU A 27 -6.75 -18.31 -1.78
C LEU A 27 -5.75 -17.79 -0.74
N PHE A 28 -6.24 -17.25 0.38
CA PHE A 28 -5.39 -16.68 1.43
C PHE A 28 -5.17 -17.67 2.60
N LYS A 29 -5.94 -18.76 2.70
CA LYS A 29 -5.80 -19.75 3.77
C LYS A 29 -4.60 -20.68 3.61
N ASP A 30 -4.26 -21.04 2.38
CA ASP A 30 -3.20 -22.00 2.08
C ASP A 30 -1.84 -21.34 1.75
N ASN A 31 -1.72 -20.02 1.95
CA ASN A 31 -0.57 -19.20 1.58
C ASN A 31 -0.19 -19.24 0.08
N SER A 32 -1.08 -19.75 -0.79
CA SER A 32 -0.85 -19.75 -2.24
C SER A 32 -0.82 -18.34 -2.81
N HIS A 33 -1.56 -17.43 -2.16
CA HIS A 33 -1.55 -16.00 -2.43
C HIS A 33 -1.24 -15.25 -1.14
N SER A 34 -0.39 -14.25 -1.24
CA SER A 34 0.05 -13.50 -0.08
C SER A 34 -0.18 -12.01 -0.26
N MET A 35 -0.74 -11.38 0.77
CA MET A 35 -0.87 -9.93 0.81
C MET A 35 -0.17 -9.37 2.05
N VAL A 36 0.32 -8.13 1.93
CA VAL A 36 0.89 -7.39 3.06
C VAL A 36 0.32 -5.98 3.11
N ARG A 37 -0.09 -5.54 4.29
CA ARG A 37 -0.55 -4.20 4.58
C ARG A 37 0.57 -3.40 5.25
N ILE A 38 1.08 -2.40 4.54
CA ILE A 38 2.11 -1.50 5.05
C ILE A 38 1.46 -0.30 5.71
N VAL A 39 1.72 -0.14 7.00
CA VAL A 39 1.17 0.94 7.82
C VAL A 39 2.17 1.30 8.92
N SER A 40 2.23 2.57 9.30
CA SER A 40 3.14 3.04 10.36
C SER A 40 2.66 2.71 11.78
N ASN A 41 1.40 2.35 11.94
CA ASN A 41 0.79 1.98 13.21
C ASN A 41 -0.49 1.18 12.94
N GLU A 42 -0.59 -0.03 13.51
CA GLU A 42 -1.74 -0.93 13.35
C GLU A 42 -3.07 -0.34 13.83
N ASN A 43 -3.04 0.61 14.76
CA ASN A 43 -4.25 1.31 15.21
C ASN A 43 -4.95 2.11 14.09
N LYS A 44 -4.28 2.35 12.96
CA LYS A 44 -4.85 2.98 11.77
C LYS A 44 -5.64 2.02 10.89
N ILE A 45 -5.55 0.71 11.14
CA ILE A 45 -6.28 -0.32 10.41
C ILE A 45 -7.68 -0.45 11.00
N GLN A 46 -8.69 -0.37 10.15
CA GLN A 46 -10.09 -0.38 10.58
C GLN A 46 -10.75 -1.77 10.52
N HIS A 47 -10.26 -2.64 9.65
CA HIS A 47 -10.78 -4.00 9.52
C HIS A 47 -9.91 -5.00 10.27
N GLU A 48 -10.48 -5.67 11.28
CA GLU A 48 -9.75 -6.65 12.10
C GLU A 48 -9.10 -7.76 11.25
N ASN A 49 -9.80 -8.21 10.21
CA ASN A 49 -9.29 -9.21 9.27
C ASN A 49 -8.00 -8.78 8.55
N ILE A 50 -7.74 -7.49 8.43
CA ILE A 50 -6.56 -6.97 7.72
C ILE A 50 -5.35 -6.87 8.64
N LYS A 51 -5.53 -6.81 9.95
CA LYS A 51 -4.42 -6.74 10.90
C LYS A 51 -3.48 -7.93 10.79
N GLN A 52 -4.00 -9.13 10.49
CA GLN A 52 -3.17 -10.32 10.32
C GLN A 52 -2.15 -10.21 9.17
N PHE A 53 -2.37 -9.29 8.23
CA PHE A 53 -1.51 -9.08 7.06
C PHE A 53 -0.51 -7.92 7.23
N THR A 54 -0.35 -7.38 8.43
CA THR A 54 0.68 -6.36 8.70
C THR A 54 2.08 -6.95 8.67
N LEU A 55 3.09 -6.10 8.46
CA LEU A 55 4.49 -6.53 8.52
C LEU A 55 4.85 -7.12 9.88
N GLU A 56 4.32 -6.54 10.95
CA GLU A 56 4.53 -6.97 12.32
C GLU A 56 4.01 -8.41 12.52
N ASN A 57 2.79 -8.68 12.08
CA ASN A 57 2.19 -10.01 12.19
C ASN A 57 2.88 -11.04 11.29
N TRP A 58 3.26 -10.66 10.07
CA TRP A 58 4.07 -11.52 9.20
C TRP A 58 5.43 -11.84 9.82
N PHE A 59 6.07 -10.87 10.46
CA PHE A 59 7.34 -11.08 11.15
C PHE A 59 7.20 -12.00 12.36
N GLN A 60 6.14 -11.87 13.16
CA GLN A 60 5.88 -12.78 14.28
C GLN A 60 5.63 -14.21 13.77
N ASN A 61 4.80 -14.39 12.75
CA ASN A 61 4.56 -15.68 12.13
C ASN A 61 5.86 -16.30 11.58
N TYR A 62 6.71 -15.49 10.95
CA TYR A 62 8.02 -15.92 10.46
C TYR A 62 8.93 -16.39 11.61
N LYS A 63 8.97 -15.65 12.72
CA LYS A 63 9.74 -16.06 13.92
C LYS A 63 9.28 -17.41 14.45
N GLU A 64 7.97 -17.59 14.59
CA GLU A 64 7.42 -18.88 15.08
C GLU A 64 7.70 -20.03 14.11
N MET A 65 7.58 -19.80 12.81
CA MET A 65 7.91 -20.81 11.80
C MET A 65 9.39 -21.24 11.89
N VAL A 66 10.31 -20.28 11.99
CA VAL A 66 11.75 -20.55 12.11
C VAL A 66 12.04 -21.33 13.39
N LYS A 67 11.43 -20.92 14.52
CA LYS A 67 11.56 -21.59 15.81
C LYS A 67 11.10 -23.04 15.73
N ASN A 68 9.89 -23.28 15.20
CA ASN A 68 9.32 -24.62 15.09
C ASN A 68 10.18 -25.51 14.18
N ARG A 69 10.68 -24.98 13.07
CA ARG A 69 11.56 -25.71 12.18
C ARG A 69 12.90 -26.08 12.85
N PHE A 70 13.45 -25.17 13.64
CA PHE A 70 14.67 -25.42 14.41
C PHE A 70 14.47 -26.55 15.43
N TYR A 71 13.41 -26.51 16.24
CA TYR A 71 13.10 -27.58 17.19
C TYR A 71 12.85 -28.94 16.51
N THR A 72 12.24 -28.93 15.32
CA THR A 72 12.04 -30.18 14.56
C THR A 72 13.38 -30.76 14.10
N ILE A 73 14.31 -29.93 13.64
CA ILE A 73 15.66 -30.34 13.24
C ILE A 73 16.45 -30.87 14.45
N GLU A 74 16.36 -30.19 15.59
CA GLU A 74 17.05 -30.57 16.83
C GLU A 74 16.53 -31.94 17.36
N GLN A 75 15.23 -32.23 17.20
CA GLN A 75 14.63 -33.48 17.63
C GLN A 75 14.82 -34.62 16.61
N ASP A 76 15.15 -34.34 15.36
CA ASP A 76 15.39 -35.34 14.34
C ASP A 76 16.76 -35.98 14.54
N LYS A 77 16.82 -37.07 15.32
CA LYS A 77 18.03 -37.87 15.63
C LYS A 77 18.75 -38.45 14.39
N ARG A 78 18.23 -38.23 13.18
CA ARG A 78 18.87 -38.58 11.91
C ARG A 78 19.88 -37.54 11.44
N PHE A 79 19.99 -36.42 12.13
CA PHE A 79 21.07 -35.46 11.91
C PHE A 79 22.37 -36.07 12.45
N ASP A 80 23.10 -36.71 11.55
CA ASP A 80 24.42 -37.31 11.83
C ASP A 80 25.42 -36.20 12.21
N GLU A 81 26.35 -36.51 13.13
CA GLU A 81 27.36 -35.60 13.66
C GLU A 81 28.44 -35.18 12.64
N SER A 82 28.06 -34.99 11.36
CA SER A 82 28.99 -34.54 10.35
C SER A 82 29.35 -33.04 10.54
N LEU A 83 30.56 -32.64 10.20
CA LEU A 83 31.07 -31.26 10.31
C LEU A 83 30.18 -30.23 9.59
N GLU A 84 29.52 -30.62 8.50
CA GLU A 84 28.58 -29.76 7.77
C GLU A 84 27.32 -29.46 8.58
N ASN A 85 26.85 -30.40 9.36
CA ASN A 85 25.66 -30.23 10.21
C ASN A 85 25.96 -29.33 11.42
N SER A 86 27.17 -29.38 11.97
CA SER A 86 27.64 -28.48 13.03
C SER A 86 27.62 -27.02 12.55
N LEU A 87 28.14 -26.75 11.35
CA LEU A 87 28.17 -25.38 10.79
C LEU A 87 26.78 -24.83 10.47
N TYR A 88 25.88 -25.69 10.01
CA TYR A 88 24.47 -25.34 9.78
C TYR A 88 23.74 -25.04 11.09
N PHE A 89 24.01 -25.84 12.12
CA PHE A 89 23.43 -25.66 13.45
C PHE A 89 23.92 -24.37 14.12
N ASP A 90 25.21 -24.07 14.04
CA ASP A 90 25.80 -22.84 14.59
C ASP A 90 25.22 -21.60 13.90
N LYS A 91 25.15 -21.60 12.58
CA LYS A 91 24.54 -20.50 11.82
C LYS A 91 23.03 -20.33 12.09
N SER A 92 22.31 -21.42 12.25
CA SER A 92 20.89 -21.39 12.60
C SER A 92 20.67 -20.87 14.01
N SER A 93 21.55 -21.22 14.96
CA SER A 93 21.54 -20.70 16.33
C SER A 93 21.86 -19.21 16.37
N GLU A 94 22.83 -18.75 15.59
CA GLU A 94 23.13 -17.32 15.43
C GLU A 94 21.91 -16.56 14.84
N TRP A 95 21.27 -17.12 13.82
CA TRP A 95 20.04 -16.57 13.23
C TRP A 95 18.90 -16.48 14.23
N LEU A 96 18.68 -17.55 15.00
CA LEU A 96 17.67 -17.56 16.06
C LEU A 96 17.99 -16.50 17.12
N ASN A 97 19.25 -16.41 17.55
CA ASN A 97 19.68 -15.39 18.51
C ASN A 97 19.48 -13.97 17.96
N LEU A 98 19.69 -13.74 16.68
CA LEU A 98 19.41 -12.46 16.03
C LEU A 98 17.90 -12.16 15.97
N ILE A 99 17.07 -13.14 15.64
CA ILE A 99 15.61 -13.00 15.51
C ILE A 99 14.93 -12.88 16.89
N TYR A 100 15.47 -13.54 17.92
CA TYR A 100 14.91 -13.60 19.28
C TYR A 100 15.55 -12.68 20.29
N LYS A 101 16.60 -11.93 19.94
CA LYS A 101 17.05 -10.85 20.80
C LYS A 101 15.88 -9.90 21.01
N ASP A 102 15.40 -9.81 22.25
CA ASP A 102 14.27 -8.95 22.67
C ASP A 102 14.47 -7.46 22.40
N ASP A 103 15.63 -7.08 21.86
CA ASP A 103 16.00 -5.71 21.53
C ASP A 103 15.47 -5.20 20.18
N PHE A 104 14.83 -6.03 19.35
CA PHE A 104 14.20 -5.54 18.12
C PHE A 104 12.87 -4.82 18.44
N LYS A 105 12.98 -3.56 18.81
CA LYS A 105 11.83 -2.64 18.82
C LYS A 105 11.24 -2.48 17.41
N ASP A 106 12.08 -2.65 16.38
CA ASP A 106 11.71 -2.51 14.98
C ASP A 106 12.19 -3.72 14.17
N ILE A 107 11.41 -4.13 13.18
CA ILE A 107 11.81 -5.18 12.23
C ILE A 107 13.04 -4.70 11.46
N PRO A 108 14.13 -5.48 11.36
CA PRO A 108 15.29 -5.13 10.55
C PRO A 108 14.92 -4.87 9.08
N ASN A 109 15.56 -3.90 8.45
CA ASN A 109 15.22 -3.50 7.08
C ASN A 109 15.36 -4.65 6.08
N GLU A 110 16.37 -5.48 6.23
CA GLU A 110 16.62 -6.65 5.38
C GLU A 110 15.46 -7.66 5.46
N ILE A 111 14.88 -7.83 6.65
CA ILE A 111 13.71 -8.70 6.87
C ILE A 111 12.44 -8.03 6.32
N LYS A 112 12.28 -6.71 6.48
CA LYS A 112 11.18 -5.98 5.83
C LYS A 112 11.20 -6.15 4.32
N GLU A 113 12.36 -5.94 3.69
CA GLU A 113 12.53 -6.13 2.25
C GLU A 113 12.21 -7.56 1.81
N LEU A 114 12.68 -8.56 2.56
CA LEU A 114 12.39 -9.96 2.31
C LEU A 114 10.88 -10.24 2.38
N LEU A 115 10.22 -9.82 3.44
CA LEU A 115 8.77 -9.99 3.62
C LEU A 115 8.00 -9.29 2.50
N ILE A 116 8.31 -8.03 2.20
CA ILE A 116 7.66 -7.27 1.13
C ILE A 116 7.89 -7.93 -0.23
N SER A 117 9.10 -8.41 -0.50
CA SER A 117 9.43 -9.03 -1.79
C SER A 117 8.76 -10.39 -1.98
N SER A 118 8.47 -11.12 -0.90
CA SER A 118 7.81 -12.43 -0.93
C SER A 118 6.29 -12.35 -1.16
N HIS A 119 5.67 -11.19 -0.95
CA HIS A 119 4.23 -11.02 -1.10
C HIS A 119 3.85 -10.54 -2.51
N GLN A 120 2.70 -11.01 -2.99
CA GLN A 120 2.18 -10.66 -4.33
C GLN A 120 1.36 -9.38 -4.33
N ILE A 121 0.64 -9.12 -3.25
CA ILE A 121 -0.25 -7.98 -3.11
C ILE A 121 0.23 -7.11 -1.95
N LEU A 122 0.45 -5.84 -2.24
CA LEU A 122 0.87 -4.86 -1.24
C LEU A 122 -0.15 -3.73 -1.17
N GLY A 123 -0.63 -3.45 0.03
CA GLY A 123 -1.53 -2.32 0.31
C GLY A 123 -0.84 -1.25 1.16
N ALA A 124 -0.83 -0.02 0.68
CA ALA A 124 -0.24 1.12 1.39
C ALA A 124 -0.98 2.43 1.08
N THR A 125 -0.77 3.48 1.88
CA THR A 125 -1.16 4.82 1.45
C THR A 125 -0.08 5.44 0.56
N CYS A 126 -0.44 6.43 -0.26
CA CYS A 126 0.53 7.16 -1.10
C CYS A 126 1.72 7.66 -0.26
N MET A 127 1.44 8.33 0.84
CA MET A 127 2.49 8.81 1.77
C MET A 127 3.21 7.68 2.50
N GLY A 128 2.53 6.55 2.77
CA GLY A 128 3.16 5.35 3.33
C GLY A 128 4.26 4.80 2.44
N LEU A 129 4.07 4.84 1.11
CA LEU A 129 5.09 4.42 0.15
C LEU A 129 6.33 5.32 0.15
N ALA A 130 6.18 6.61 0.44
CA ALA A 130 7.29 7.55 0.52
C ALA A 130 8.15 7.39 1.77
N ASN A 131 7.62 6.70 2.79
CA ASN A 131 8.32 6.55 4.06
C ASN A 131 9.44 5.50 3.96
N LYS A 132 10.69 5.96 3.95
CA LYS A 132 11.89 5.11 3.88
C LYS A 132 11.98 4.08 4.99
N SER A 133 11.48 4.40 6.20
CA SER A 133 11.52 3.48 7.34
C SER A 133 10.69 2.21 7.12
N LEU A 134 9.81 2.20 6.12
CA LEU A 134 8.97 1.05 5.78
C LEU A 134 9.62 0.09 4.76
N GLY A 135 10.86 0.36 4.30
CA GLY A 135 11.63 -0.56 3.45
C GLY A 135 11.10 -0.71 2.01
N LEU A 136 10.38 0.28 1.49
CA LEU A 136 9.73 0.23 0.18
C LEU A 136 10.51 0.92 -0.95
N ASP A 137 11.67 1.49 -0.65
CA ASP A 137 12.40 2.39 -1.55
C ASP A 137 12.73 1.80 -2.92
N LEU A 138 13.01 0.50 -2.98
CA LEU A 138 13.45 -0.21 -4.19
C LEU A 138 12.40 -1.18 -4.76
N SER A 139 11.18 -1.19 -4.21
CA SER A 139 10.16 -2.13 -4.66
C SER A 139 9.53 -1.69 -5.98
N GLU A 140 9.59 -2.55 -7.00
CA GLU A 140 8.93 -2.39 -8.29
C GLU A 140 7.70 -3.31 -8.37
N PHE A 141 6.63 -2.80 -8.99
CA PHE A 141 5.37 -3.50 -9.16
C PHE A 141 5.01 -3.66 -10.63
N ASP A 142 4.33 -4.75 -10.96
CA ASP A 142 3.82 -4.93 -12.31
C ASP A 142 2.60 -4.03 -12.57
N ILE A 143 1.75 -3.86 -11.54
CA ILE A 143 0.54 -3.04 -11.61
C ILE A 143 0.38 -2.26 -10.30
N ALA A 144 0.08 -0.97 -10.39
CA ALA A 144 -0.45 -0.17 -9.28
C ALA A 144 -1.92 0.17 -9.54
N ILE A 145 -2.76 -0.09 -8.55
CA ILE A 145 -4.17 0.31 -8.51
C ILE A 145 -4.29 1.42 -7.47
N ILE A 146 -4.64 2.61 -7.92
CA ILE A 146 -4.73 3.80 -7.08
C ILE A 146 -6.19 4.22 -6.96
N ASP A 147 -6.77 4.02 -5.80
CA ASP A 147 -8.15 4.39 -5.50
C ASP A 147 -8.23 5.81 -4.93
N GLU A 148 -9.35 6.50 -5.15
CA GLU A 148 -9.57 7.90 -4.78
C GLU A 148 -8.53 8.85 -5.40
N ALA A 149 -8.08 8.56 -6.63
CA ALA A 149 -7.01 9.29 -7.30
C ALA A 149 -7.35 10.78 -7.55
N GLY A 150 -8.64 11.11 -7.69
CA GLY A 150 -9.10 12.50 -7.87
C GLY A 150 -8.84 13.41 -6.66
N ARG A 151 -8.64 12.84 -5.48
CA ARG A 151 -8.40 13.57 -4.23
C ARG A 151 -6.93 13.67 -3.83
N ALA A 152 -6.05 12.96 -4.51
CA ALA A 152 -4.63 12.97 -4.23
C ALA A 152 -3.92 14.13 -4.99
N THR A 153 -2.96 14.75 -4.35
CA THR A 153 -2.12 15.76 -4.98
C THR A 153 -1.18 15.11 -6.02
N ALA A 154 -0.66 15.90 -6.94
CA ALA A 154 0.27 15.40 -7.96
C ALA A 154 1.49 14.66 -7.37
N PRO A 155 2.20 15.18 -6.35
CA PRO A 155 3.29 14.45 -5.71
C PRO A 155 2.85 13.11 -5.11
N GLU A 156 1.68 13.06 -4.46
CA GLU A 156 1.15 11.83 -3.88
C GLU A 156 0.88 10.76 -4.93
N LEU A 157 0.32 11.13 -6.09
CA LEU A 157 0.07 10.21 -7.20
C LEU A 157 1.34 9.75 -7.90
N LEU A 158 2.32 10.63 -8.05
CA LEU A 158 3.58 10.28 -8.69
C LEU A 158 4.36 9.20 -7.94
N ILE A 159 4.25 9.13 -6.61
CA ILE A 159 4.93 8.11 -5.79
C ILE A 159 4.59 6.69 -6.26
N PRO A 160 3.31 6.24 -6.28
CA PRO A 160 2.96 4.91 -6.76
C PRO A 160 3.09 4.75 -8.29
N ILE A 161 2.85 5.79 -9.08
CA ILE A 161 2.96 5.76 -10.54
C ILE A 161 4.39 5.39 -10.97
N LEU A 162 5.40 6.00 -10.34
CA LEU A 162 6.81 5.76 -10.68
C LEU A 162 7.32 4.39 -10.25
N ARG A 163 6.55 3.63 -9.46
CA ARG A 163 6.92 2.31 -8.94
C ARG A 163 6.28 1.15 -9.68
N ALA A 164 5.44 1.42 -10.68
CA ALA A 164 4.72 0.37 -11.38
C ALA A 164 4.87 0.47 -12.90
N LYS A 165 4.92 -0.67 -13.56
CA LYS A 165 4.97 -0.76 -15.04
C LYS A 165 3.64 -0.38 -15.69
N LYS A 166 2.53 -0.65 -14.99
CA LYS A 166 1.18 -0.31 -15.41
C LYS A 166 0.44 0.32 -14.24
N VAL A 167 -0.44 1.27 -14.54
CA VAL A 167 -1.20 1.99 -13.52
C VAL A 167 -2.68 1.99 -13.88
N VAL A 168 -3.52 1.72 -12.90
CA VAL A 168 -4.97 1.89 -12.96
C VAL A 168 -5.34 2.96 -11.95
N LEU A 169 -5.84 4.09 -12.43
CA LEU A 169 -6.34 5.18 -11.60
C LEU A 169 -7.85 5.06 -11.49
N ILE A 170 -8.35 5.02 -10.27
CA ILE A 170 -9.78 5.02 -9.95
C ILE A 170 -10.06 6.32 -9.21
N GLY A 171 -10.98 7.12 -9.72
CA GLY A 171 -11.27 8.41 -9.11
C GLY A 171 -12.43 9.12 -9.82
N ASP A 172 -12.78 10.25 -9.30
CA ASP A 172 -13.84 11.10 -9.80
C ASP A 172 -13.41 12.57 -9.67
N HIS A 173 -13.19 13.21 -10.79
CA HIS A 173 -12.75 14.61 -10.85
C HIS A 173 -13.89 15.61 -10.62
N ASN A 174 -15.14 15.17 -10.68
CA ASN A 174 -16.30 16.01 -10.34
C ASN A 174 -16.59 16.03 -8.82
N GLN A 175 -15.87 15.21 -8.02
CA GLN A 175 -15.91 15.27 -6.57
C GLN A 175 -14.92 16.30 -6.03
N LEU A 176 -14.73 16.31 -4.68
CA LEU A 176 -13.84 17.27 -4.03
C LEU A 176 -12.39 17.13 -4.54
N PRO A 177 -11.76 18.23 -4.93
CA PRO A 177 -10.37 18.27 -5.38
C PRO A 177 -9.40 17.94 -4.24
N PRO A 178 -8.10 17.77 -4.54
CA PRO A 178 -7.05 17.63 -3.53
C PRO A 178 -7.07 18.77 -2.53
N THR A 179 -6.84 18.47 -1.26
CA THR A 179 -6.71 19.48 -0.22
C THR A 179 -5.25 19.87 -0.07
N VAL A 180 -4.90 21.09 -0.44
CA VAL A 180 -3.57 21.67 -0.21
C VAL A 180 -3.57 22.44 1.10
N ASP A 181 -2.54 22.22 1.93
CA ASP A 181 -2.41 22.93 3.19
C ASP A 181 -2.16 24.45 2.93
N LYS A 182 -3.07 25.27 3.45
CA LYS A 182 -2.93 26.73 3.33
C LYS A 182 -1.68 27.29 4.02
N GLN A 183 -1.10 26.53 4.97
CA GLN A 183 0.15 26.92 5.61
C GLN A 183 1.32 26.87 4.63
N LEU A 184 1.32 25.90 3.71
CA LEU A 184 2.33 25.79 2.65
C LEU A 184 2.41 27.08 1.81
N PHE A 185 1.27 27.67 1.46
CA PHE A 185 1.24 28.94 0.72
C PHE A 185 1.79 30.11 1.52
N LYS A 186 1.57 30.16 2.84
CA LYS A 186 2.12 31.19 3.72
C LYS A 186 3.63 31.06 3.87
N ASP A 187 4.12 29.84 4.09
CA ASP A 187 5.56 29.57 4.25
C ASP A 187 6.34 29.96 2.99
N ILE A 188 5.78 29.72 1.81
CA ILE A 188 6.37 30.13 0.53
C ILE A 188 6.33 31.66 0.35
N GLU A 189 5.29 32.34 0.81
CA GLU A 189 5.19 33.81 0.79
C GLU A 189 6.20 34.47 1.73
N ASP A 190 6.44 33.86 2.92
CA ASP A 190 7.38 34.37 3.94
C ASP A 190 8.86 34.17 3.55
N ASP A 191 9.19 33.11 2.81
CA ASP A 191 10.59 32.79 2.40
C ASP A 191 11.10 33.59 1.20
N ASN A 192 10.34 34.60 0.69
CA ASN A 192 10.71 35.38 -0.50
C ASN A 192 11.09 34.56 -1.75
N ILE A 193 10.66 33.28 -1.81
CA ILE A 193 10.68 32.50 -3.03
C ILE A 193 9.69 33.18 -3.98
N ASP A 194 10.13 33.52 -5.17
CA ASP A 194 9.38 34.27 -6.19
C ASP A 194 7.88 34.04 -6.08
N LYS A 195 7.16 35.15 -5.85
CA LYS A 195 5.74 35.13 -5.49
C LYS A 195 4.98 34.12 -6.32
N LEU A 196 4.47 33.07 -5.69
CA LEU A 196 3.51 32.18 -6.34
C LEU A 196 2.40 33.03 -6.95
N THR A 197 2.27 32.95 -8.24
CA THR A 197 1.20 33.62 -8.97
C THR A 197 -0.13 32.95 -8.65
N PHE A 198 -1.22 33.58 -8.99
CA PHE A 198 -2.55 32.98 -8.87
C PHE A 198 -2.63 31.69 -9.72
N GLU A 199 -1.99 31.67 -10.88
CA GLU A 199 -1.89 30.53 -11.78
C GLU A 199 -1.15 29.33 -11.14
N ASP A 200 -0.09 29.60 -10.35
CA ASP A 200 0.64 28.55 -9.63
C ASP A 200 -0.23 27.91 -8.54
N LYS A 201 -1.10 28.69 -7.88
CA LYS A 201 -2.06 28.18 -6.89
C LYS A 201 -3.12 27.28 -7.54
N GLU A 202 -3.66 27.71 -8.69
CA GLU A 202 -4.61 26.88 -9.46
C GLU A 202 -4.00 25.56 -9.90
N VAL A 203 -2.74 25.55 -10.35
CA VAL A 203 -2.02 24.33 -10.73
C VAL A 203 -1.86 23.37 -9.55
N LEU A 204 -1.60 23.88 -8.34
CA LEU A 204 -1.47 23.04 -7.14
C LEU A 204 -2.81 22.50 -6.65
N GLU A 205 -3.90 23.23 -6.86
CA GLU A 205 -5.25 22.83 -6.48
C GLU A 205 -5.93 21.92 -7.53
N LYS A 206 -5.47 21.98 -8.79
CA LYS A 206 -6.00 21.12 -9.85
C LYS A 206 -5.60 19.67 -9.63
N SER A 207 -6.56 18.78 -9.79
CA SER A 207 -6.29 17.34 -9.67
C SER A 207 -5.43 16.84 -10.84
N PHE A 208 -4.28 16.24 -10.51
CA PHE A 208 -3.44 15.57 -11.52
C PHE A 208 -4.17 14.40 -12.20
N PHE A 209 -5.10 13.77 -11.51
CA PHE A 209 -5.99 12.77 -12.09
C PHE A 209 -6.85 13.34 -13.21
N GLU A 210 -7.43 14.53 -13.01
CA GLU A 210 -8.23 15.24 -14.03
C GLU A 210 -7.40 15.53 -15.27
N GLU A 211 -6.19 16.08 -15.11
CA GLU A 211 -5.29 16.33 -16.23
C GLU A 211 -4.93 15.07 -17.01
N LEU A 212 -4.65 13.98 -16.31
CA LEU A 212 -4.40 12.69 -16.95
C LEU A 212 -5.64 12.19 -17.66
N TYR A 213 -6.81 12.29 -17.03
CA TYR A 213 -8.07 11.88 -17.62
C TYR A 213 -8.38 12.64 -18.91
N GLU A 214 -8.11 13.93 -18.98
CA GLU A 214 -8.28 14.73 -20.21
C GLU A 214 -7.32 14.30 -21.33
N LYS A 215 -6.07 13.99 -20.99
CA LYS A 215 -4.99 13.75 -21.95
C LYS A 215 -4.89 12.32 -22.47
N ILE A 216 -5.29 11.32 -21.70
CA ILE A 216 -5.17 9.92 -22.13
C ILE A 216 -6.22 9.57 -23.22
N PRO A 217 -5.90 8.63 -24.14
CA PRO A 217 -6.83 8.19 -25.17
C PRO A 217 -8.11 7.57 -24.59
N ASN A 218 -9.24 7.74 -25.30
CA ASN A 218 -10.54 7.17 -24.88
C ASN A 218 -10.51 5.64 -24.74
N SER A 219 -9.64 4.95 -25.48
CA SER A 219 -9.43 3.49 -25.32
C SER A 219 -8.92 3.09 -23.94
N ASN A 220 -8.34 4.02 -23.20
CA ASN A 220 -7.73 3.81 -21.89
C ASN A 220 -8.55 4.42 -20.75
N LYS A 221 -9.76 4.91 -21.05
CA LYS A 221 -10.69 5.47 -20.06
C LYS A 221 -11.98 4.66 -20.03
N MET A 222 -12.56 4.58 -18.85
CA MET A 222 -13.90 4.03 -18.67
C MET A 222 -14.62 4.85 -17.60
N MET A 223 -15.86 5.26 -17.92
CA MET A 223 -16.77 5.87 -16.95
C MET A 223 -17.71 4.79 -16.43
N LEU A 224 -17.87 4.72 -15.11
CA LEU A 224 -18.90 3.91 -14.47
C LEU A 224 -20.19 4.71 -14.46
N ASN A 225 -21.23 4.21 -15.11
CA ASN A 225 -22.52 4.89 -15.30
C ASN A 225 -23.66 4.29 -14.47
N GLU A 226 -23.40 3.28 -13.66
CA GLU A 226 -24.35 2.69 -12.73
C GLU A 226 -23.90 2.90 -11.29
N GLN A 227 -24.82 3.33 -10.44
CA GLN A 227 -24.55 3.50 -9.01
C GLN A 227 -25.54 2.70 -8.16
N PHE A 228 -25.04 2.13 -7.04
CA PHE A 228 -25.82 1.32 -6.10
C PHE A 228 -25.79 1.88 -4.66
N ARG A 229 -25.19 3.05 -4.49
CA ARG A 229 -24.98 3.68 -3.17
C ARG A 229 -26.19 4.49 -2.71
N MET A 230 -26.85 5.19 -3.63
CA MET A 230 -27.89 6.17 -3.31
C MET A 230 -29.26 5.73 -3.82
N PRO A 231 -30.38 6.12 -3.14
CA PRO A 231 -31.71 5.98 -3.71
C PRO A 231 -31.82 6.69 -5.06
N LYS A 232 -32.60 6.12 -5.97
CA LYS A 232 -32.69 6.58 -7.37
C LYS A 232 -32.91 8.10 -7.51
N LYS A 233 -33.86 8.67 -6.76
CA LYS A 233 -34.16 10.12 -6.83
C LYS A 233 -32.97 11.03 -6.50
N ILE A 234 -32.12 10.59 -5.57
CA ILE A 234 -30.89 11.34 -5.21
C ILE A 234 -29.84 11.12 -6.30
N GLY A 235 -29.70 9.90 -6.80
CA GLY A 235 -28.79 9.58 -7.91
C GLY A 235 -29.13 10.36 -9.18
N ASP A 236 -30.42 10.44 -9.56
CA ASP A 236 -30.88 11.19 -10.72
C ASP A 236 -30.55 12.70 -10.59
N LEU A 237 -30.77 13.28 -9.42
CA LEU A 237 -30.45 14.70 -9.15
C LEU A 237 -28.94 14.96 -9.24
N ILE A 238 -28.10 14.09 -8.67
CA ILE A 238 -26.63 14.21 -8.73
C ILE A 238 -26.15 14.05 -10.17
N SER A 239 -26.70 13.08 -10.92
CA SER A 239 -26.38 12.87 -12.34
C SER A 239 -26.70 14.10 -13.18
N GLU A 240 -27.86 14.72 -12.96
CA GLU A 240 -28.26 15.93 -13.68
C GLU A 240 -27.37 17.14 -13.37
N LEU A 241 -26.96 17.31 -12.11
CA LEU A 241 -26.18 18.48 -11.67
C LEU A 241 -24.68 18.39 -11.99
N PHE A 242 -24.10 17.19 -11.97
CA PHE A 242 -22.64 17.03 -11.99
C PHE A 242 -22.13 16.11 -13.12
N TYR A 243 -22.99 15.31 -13.76
CA TYR A 243 -22.56 14.30 -14.75
C TYR A 243 -23.35 14.37 -16.06
N GLU A 244 -23.88 15.55 -16.41
CA GLU A 244 -24.58 15.81 -17.70
C GLU A 244 -25.70 14.81 -18.00
N SER A 245 -26.40 14.34 -16.96
CA SER A 245 -27.51 13.36 -17.09
C SER A 245 -27.08 12.01 -17.70
N MET A 246 -25.88 11.57 -17.47
CA MET A 246 -25.41 10.24 -17.85
C MET A 246 -26.08 9.11 -17.08
#